data_3f74e5b001893a91b787235c91faccca
#
_entry.id   3f74e5b001893a91b787235c91faccca
#
_cell.length_a   1.000
_cell.length_b   1.000
_cell.length_c   1.000
_cell.angle_alpha   90.00
_cell.angle_beta   90.00
_cell.angle_gamma   90.00
#
_symmetry.space_group_name_H-M   'P 1'
#
loop_
_entity.id
_entity.type
_entity.pdbx_description
1 polymer ?
#
loop_
_entity_poly.entity_id
_entity_poly.type
_entity_poly.pdbx_seq_one_letter_code
_entity_poly.pdbx_strand_id
1 'polypeptide(L)'
;LDWSNVLCAGGCCPACLLPVKEGAKTAAWFNPTNVWETHRLLPSASDKKMTYDSKKLDPFTQRSKSHKSRDVDLFLYGLNEQEALEKIRHIHDVIIETAITPPLVVVNGKAITFYREFPHRSIQVVTRLYKSPSEILLGFDLDSACVGYNGSEVFCAPRTIRAFNTRCNVVDMTRRSLSY
;
A
#
# COMPACT_ATOMS: atom_id res chain seq x y z
N LEU A 1 -13.11 -4.06 -6.14
CA LEU A 1 -12.12 -5.12 -6.33
C LEU A 1 -12.67 -6.44 -5.82
N ASP A 2 -12.59 -7.48 -6.63
CA ASP A 2 -12.77 -8.84 -6.15
C ASP A 2 -11.52 -9.30 -5.38
N TRP A 3 -11.69 -9.53 -4.07
CA TRP A 3 -10.60 -9.90 -3.14
C TRP A 3 -10.27 -11.40 -3.12
N SER A 4 -10.97 -12.23 -3.90
CA SER A 4 -10.65 -13.66 -4.00
C SER A 4 -9.20 -13.83 -4.43
N ASN A 5 -8.42 -14.61 -3.67
CA ASN A 5 -7.01 -14.90 -3.95
C ASN A 5 -6.07 -13.67 -3.92
N VAL A 6 -6.50 -12.57 -3.29
CA VAL A 6 -5.72 -11.33 -3.12
C VAL A 6 -5.51 -11.06 -1.64
N LEU A 7 -4.29 -10.76 -1.25
CA LEU A 7 -3.92 -10.30 0.09
C LEU A 7 -3.22 -8.95 -0.01
N CYS A 8 -3.77 -7.94 0.62
CA CYS A 8 -3.04 -6.71 0.89
C CYS A 8 -2.16 -6.92 2.12
N ALA A 9 -0.84 -6.75 2.01
CA ALA A 9 0.08 -6.98 3.12
C ALA A 9 1.25 -5.98 3.07
N GLY A 10 2.21 -6.12 3.98
CA GLY A 10 3.36 -5.23 4.04
C GLY A 10 3.10 -3.97 4.87
N GLY A 11 3.89 -2.95 4.64
CA GLY A 11 3.96 -1.78 5.52
C GLY A 11 2.69 -0.94 5.68
N CYS A 12 1.73 -1.03 4.75
CA CYS A 12 0.45 -0.30 4.83
C CYS A 12 -0.46 -0.86 5.92
N CYS A 13 -0.52 -2.19 6.10
CA CYS A 13 -1.41 -2.83 7.07
C CYS A 13 -1.07 -2.46 8.52
N PRO A 14 0.18 -2.59 9.02
CA PRO A 14 0.52 -2.15 10.36
C PRO A 14 0.31 -0.65 10.55
N ALA A 15 0.47 0.16 9.50
CA ALA A 15 0.19 1.59 9.60
C ALA A 15 -1.28 1.90 9.92
N CYS A 16 -2.21 1.06 9.46
CA CYS A 16 -3.64 1.19 9.75
C CYS A 16 -4.00 0.69 11.17
N LEU A 17 -3.18 -0.18 11.75
CA LEU A 17 -3.41 -0.74 13.09
C LEU A 17 -2.79 0.10 14.21
N LEU A 18 -1.88 1.00 13.89
CA LEU A 18 -1.26 1.87 14.89
C LEU A 18 -2.20 3.00 15.29
N PRO A 19 -2.26 3.35 16.60
CA PRO A 19 -3.07 4.47 17.05
C PRO A 19 -2.59 5.77 16.40
N VAL A 20 -3.54 6.60 16.03
CA VAL A 20 -3.26 7.95 15.54
C VAL A 20 -2.70 8.77 16.70
N LYS A 21 -1.56 9.43 16.49
CA LYS A 21 -0.99 10.32 17.51
C LYS A 21 -1.98 11.44 17.83
N GLU A 22 -2.18 11.69 19.11
CA GLU A 22 -3.00 12.80 19.58
C GLU A 22 -2.50 14.12 18.96
N GLY A 23 -3.41 14.91 18.37
CA GLY A 23 -3.03 16.13 17.63
C GLY A 23 -2.49 15.91 16.21
N ALA A 24 -2.28 14.68 15.78
CA ALA A 24 -2.12 14.42 14.35
C ALA A 24 -3.44 14.80 13.68
N LYS A 25 -3.41 15.82 12.80
CA LYS A 25 -4.53 16.05 11.88
C LYS A 25 -4.71 14.74 11.14
N THR A 26 -5.73 13.97 11.54
CA THR A 26 -6.16 12.81 10.77
C THR A 26 -6.42 13.37 9.39
N ALA A 27 -5.56 13.04 8.46
CA ALA A 27 -5.79 13.48 7.11
C ALA A 27 -7.19 12.97 6.77
N ALA A 28 -8.10 13.87 6.47
CA ALA A 28 -9.51 13.60 6.20
C ALA A 28 -9.75 12.57 5.08
N TRP A 29 -8.71 12.14 4.45
CA TRP A 29 -8.60 11.18 3.38
C TRP A 29 -8.70 9.71 3.79
N PHE A 30 -8.75 9.42 5.07
CA PHE A 30 -9.00 8.06 5.57
C PHE A 30 -10.48 7.81 5.89
N ASN A 31 -11.35 8.79 5.62
CA ASN A 31 -12.78 8.56 5.70
C ASN A 31 -13.27 8.06 4.32
N PRO A 32 -13.55 6.76 4.16
CA PRO A 32 -14.01 6.22 2.88
C PRO A 32 -15.32 6.84 2.40
N THR A 33 -16.04 7.53 3.28
CA THR A 33 -17.28 8.25 2.93
C THR A 33 -17.02 9.63 2.36
N ASN A 34 -15.81 10.19 2.49
CA ASN A 34 -15.51 11.59 2.14
C ASN A 34 -14.48 11.73 1.02
N VAL A 35 -14.27 10.69 0.22
CA VAL A 35 -13.38 10.78 -0.97
C VAL A 35 -13.80 11.92 -1.89
N TRP A 36 -15.10 12.22 -1.94
CA TRP A 36 -15.65 13.31 -2.74
C TRP A 36 -15.52 14.70 -2.10
N GLU A 37 -15.40 14.81 -0.79
CA GLU A 37 -15.23 16.10 -0.10
C GLU A 37 -13.78 16.60 -0.13
N THR A 38 -12.80 15.72 -0.21
CA THR A 38 -11.40 16.12 -0.33
C THR A 38 -11.12 16.87 -1.63
N HIS A 39 -11.86 16.61 -2.70
CA HIS A 39 -11.80 17.38 -3.94
C HIS A 39 -12.30 18.83 -3.79
N ARG A 40 -13.18 19.10 -2.83
CA ARG A 40 -13.65 20.47 -2.55
C ARG A 40 -12.66 21.30 -1.75
N LEU A 41 -11.72 20.64 -1.06
CA LEU A 41 -10.70 21.30 -0.23
C LEU A 41 -9.40 21.59 -0.98
N LEU A 42 -9.25 21.07 -2.20
CA LEU A 42 -8.17 21.50 -3.09
C LEU A 42 -8.59 22.85 -3.68
N PRO A 43 -7.80 23.94 -3.48
CA PRO A 43 -8.08 25.20 -4.15
C PRO A 43 -8.17 24.94 -5.65
N SER A 44 -9.23 25.42 -6.27
CA SER A 44 -9.35 25.45 -7.73
C SER A 44 -8.04 26.01 -8.29
N ALA A 45 -7.52 25.38 -9.34
CA ALA A 45 -6.28 25.78 -10.00
C ALA A 45 -6.30 27.24 -10.49
N SER A 46 -7.46 27.93 -10.43
CA SER A 46 -7.67 29.34 -10.79
C SER A 46 -7.36 30.31 -9.66
N ASP A 47 -7.28 29.89 -8.39
CA ASP A 47 -7.37 30.85 -7.29
C ASP A 47 -6.08 31.18 -6.53
N LYS A 48 -4.96 30.55 -6.85
CA LYS A 48 -3.66 31.02 -6.31
C LYS A 48 -2.54 30.70 -7.29
N LYS A 49 -1.81 31.72 -7.70
CA LYS A 49 -0.44 31.61 -8.16
C LYS A 49 0.36 30.89 -7.08
N MET A 50 0.32 29.57 -7.10
CA MET A 50 1.24 28.76 -6.35
C MET A 50 2.59 28.96 -7.01
N THR A 51 3.46 29.74 -6.37
CA THR A 51 4.87 29.79 -6.73
C THR A 51 5.43 28.39 -6.53
N TYR A 52 5.48 27.66 -7.61
CA TYR A 52 6.09 26.35 -7.69
C TYR A 52 7.58 26.52 -7.44
N ASP A 53 8.04 26.21 -6.27
CA ASP A 53 9.46 26.01 -6.02
C ASP A 53 9.83 24.67 -6.66
N SER A 54 10.26 24.71 -7.92
CA SER A 54 10.61 23.56 -8.74
C SER A 54 11.71 22.69 -8.14
N LYS A 55 12.38 23.14 -7.08
CA LYS A 55 13.36 22.36 -6.30
C LYS A 55 12.72 21.49 -5.22
N LYS A 56 11.43 21.67 -4.96
CA LYS A 56 10.73 20.97 -3.86
C LYS A 56 9.67 19.97 -4.27
N LEU A 57 9.25 19.92 -5.53
CA LEU A 57 8.11 19.10 -5.95
C LEU A 57 8.31 18.45 -7.31
N ASP A 58 8.88 17.24 -7.28
CA ASP A 58 8.55 16.24 -8.27
C ASP A 58 7.29 15.51 -7.79
N PRO A 59 6.11 15.67 -8.45
CA PRO A 59 4.86 15.10 -7.99
C PRO A 59 4.87 13.57 -7.89
N PHE A 60 5.82 12.90 -8.56
CA PHE A 60 5.99 11.46 -8.52
C PHE A 60 7.05 10.98 -7.52
N THR A 61 7.98 11.84 -7.11
CA THR A 61 9.11 11.44 -6.24
C THR A 61 9.12 12.14 -4.89
N GLN A 62 8.28 13.15 -4.67
CA GLN A 62 8.25 13.82 -3.37
C GLN A 62 7.60 12.98 -2.28
N ARG A 63 8.45 12.15 -1.76
CA ARG A 63 8.33 11.65 -0.40
C ARG A 63 8.68 12.78 0.55
N SER A 64 7.70 13.44 1.14
CA SER A 64 7.99 14.26 2.30
C SER A 64 8.71 13.35 3.31
N LYS A 65 9.81 13.80 3.89
CA LYS A 65 10.60 13.02 4.86
C LYS A 65 9.78 12.55 6.07
N SER A 66 8.59 13.11 6.29
CA SER A 66 7.68 12.79 7.38
C SER A 66 6.62 11.74 7.04
N HIS A 67 6.32 11.54 5.76
CA HIS A 67 5.36 10.54 5.29
C HIS A 67 5.98 9.78 4.12
N LYS A 68 6.87 8.84 4.42
CA LYS A 68 7.15 7.77 3.47
C LYS A 68 5.81 7.13 3.17
N SER A 69 5.22 7.50 2.02
CA SER A 69 3.99 6.87 1.57
C SER A 69 4.30 5.39 1.45
N ARG A 70 3.73 4.61 2.33
CA ARG A 70 3.84 3.16 2.23
C ARG A 70 2.93 2.78 1.08
N ASP A 71 3.51 2.13 0.09
CA ASP A 71 2.76 1.62 -1.04
C ASP A 71 1.76 0.57 -0.54
N VAL A 72 0.69 0.38 -1.28
CA VAL A 72 -0.28 -0.69 -1.03
C VAL A 72 0.18 -1.91 -1.80
N ASP A 73 0.72 -2.90 -1.11
CA ASP A 73 1.24 -4.11 -1.73
C ASP A 73 0.15 -5.18 -1.78
N LEU A 74 -0.16 -5.65 -2.99
CA LEU A 74 -1.11 -6.73 -3.27
C LEU A 74 -0.34 -7.99 -3.67
N PHE A 75 -0.66 -9.08 -3.01
CA PHE A 75 -0.08 -10.40 -3.24
C PHE A 75 -1.14 -11.35 -3.75
N LEU A 76 -0.78 -12.22 -4.70
CA LEU A 76 -1.66 -13.24 -5.24
C LEU A 76 -1.32 -14.60 -4.65
N TYR A 77 -2.33 -15.39 -4.31
CA TYR A 77 -2.14 -16.72 -3.74
C TYR A 77 -3.17 -17.75 -4.24
N GLY A 78 -2.78 -19.01 -4.26
CA GLY A 78 -3.67 -20.12 -4.62
C GLY A 78 -4.10 -20.13 -6.09
N LEU A 79 -3.38 -19.44 -6.96
CA LEU A 79 -3.67 -19.32 -8.38
C LEU A 79 -2.54 -19.96 -9.21
N ASN A 80 -2.90 -20.51 -10.36
CA ASN A 80 -1.94 -20.83 -11.42
C ASN A 80 -1.58 -19.58 -12.24
N GLU A 81 -0.63 -19.69 -13.16
CA GLU A 81 -0.15 -18.55 -13.96
C GLU A 81 -1.25 -17.89 -14.79
N GLN A 82 -2.12 -18.68 -15.41
CA GLN A 82 -3.21 -18.17 -16.24
C GLN A 82 -4.24 -17.40 -15.40
N GLU A 83 -4.68 -17.99 -14.31
CA GLU A 83 -5.61 -17.37 -13.36
C GLU A 83 -5.02 -16.08 -12.75
N ALA A 84 -3.72 -16.09 -12.47
CA ALA A 84 -3.03 -14.93 -11.96
C ALA A 84 -2.97 -13.78 -12.98
N LEU A 85 -2.74 -14.09 -14.25
CA LEU A 85 -2.78 -13.08 -15.31
C LEU A 85 -4.17 -12.45 -15.45
N GLU A 86 -5.22 -13.26 -15.37
CA GLU A 86 -6.61 -12.77 -15.39
C GLU A 86 -6.91 -11.89 -14.17
N LYS A 87 -6.44 -12.31 -12.99
CA LYS A 87 -6.59 -11.52 -11.77
C LYS A 87 -5.83 -10.19 -11.84
N ILE A 88 -4.61 -10.18 -12.39
CA ILE A 88 -3.83 -8.95 -12.59
C ILE A 88 -4.54 -8.00 -13.55
N ARG A 89 -5.12 -8.51 -14.63
CA ARG A 89 -5.92 -7.70 -15.57
C ARG A 89 -7.13 -7.09 -14.86
N HIS A 90 -7.85 -7.89 -14.09
CA HIS A 90 -8.98 -7.38 -13.31
C HIS A 90 -8.56 -6.28 -12.32
N ILE A 91 -7.45 -6.46 -11.59
CA ILE A 91 -6.90 -5.44 -10.68
C ILE A 91 -6.53 -4.17 -11.46
N HIS A 92 -5.87 -4.31 -12.61
CA HIS A 92 -5.52 -3.21 -13.50
C HIS A 92 -6.78 -2.42 -13.91
N ASP A 93 -7.81 -3.11 -14.42
CA ASP A 93 -9.03 -2.48 -14.92
C ASP A 93 -9.74 -1.72 -13.80
N VAL A 94 -9.88 -2.31 -12.62
CA VAL A 94 -10.45 -1.63 -11.45
C VAL A 94 -9.66 -0.38 -11.05
N ILE A 95 -8.32 -0.44 -11.10
CA ILE A 95 -7.48 0.73 -10.78
C ILE A 95 -7.67 1.83 -11.80
N ILE A 96 -7.71 1.48 -13.11
CA ILE A 96 -7.89 2.45 -14.19
C ILE A 96 -9.29 3.09 -14.13
N GLU A 97 -10.33 2.28 -13.96
CA GLU A 97 -11.72 2.76 -13.88
C GLU A 97 -11.97 3.69 -12.68
N THR A 98 -11.29 3.43 -11.56
CA THR A 98 -11.44 4.22 -10.33
C THR A 98 -10.46 5.39 -10.23
N ALA A 99 -9.51 5.49 -11.13
CA ALA A 99 -8.52 6.55 -11.12
C ALA A 99 -9.09 7.86 -11.68
N ILE A 100 -8.88 8.97 -10.97
CA ILE A 100 -9.26 10.32 -11.43
C ILE A 100 -8.30 10.77 -12.54
N THR A 101 -7.02 10.46 -12.37
CA THR A 101 -5.96 10.68 -13.36
C THR A 101 -5.33 9.33 -13.70
N PRO A 102 -5.03 9.07 -14.98
CA PRO A 102 -4.40 7.81 -15.37
C PRO A 102 -3.10 7.57 -14.58
N PRO A 103 -2.94 6.42 -13.92
CA PRO A 103 -1.72 6.12 -13.21
C PRO A 103 -0.57 5.83 -14.19
N LEU A 104 0.66 6.16 -13.78
CA LEU A 104 1.85 5.67 -14.47
C LEU A 104 2.08 4.21 -14.07
N VAL A 105 2.02 3.31 -15.03
CA VAL A 105 2.23 1.87 -14.79
C VAL A 105 3.68 1.51 -15.10
N VAL A 106 4.37 0.96 -14.11
CA VAL A 106 5.75 0.46 -14.26
C VAL A 106 5.77 -1.03 -13.97
N VAL A 107 6.27 -1.79 -14.92
CA VAL A 107 6.41 -3.25 -14.81
C VAL A 107 7.89 -3.60 -14.65
N ASN A 108 8.20 -4.41 -13.67
CA ASN A 108 9.52 -5.01 -13.49
C ASN A 108 9.36 -6.51 -13.23
N GLY A 109 10.49 -7.24 -13.17
CA GLY A 109 10.47 -8.69 -13.00
C GLY A 109 9.88 -9.21 -11.67
N LYS A 110 9.54 -8.32 -10.74
CA LYS A 110 9.04 -8.67 -9.40
C LYS A 110 7.67 -8.09 -9.07
N ALA A 111 7.28 -7.00 -9.75
CA ALA A 111 6.05 -6.30 -9.44
C ALA A 111 5.55 -5.44 -10.60
N ILE A 112 4.27 -5.14 -10.58
CA ILE A 112 3.60 -4.13 -11.41
C ILE A 112 3.19 -3.01 -10.45
N THR A 113 3.73 -1.81 -10.67
CA THR A 113 3.46 -0.66 -9.79
C THR A 113 2.64 0.39 -10.53
N PHE A 114 1.53 0.77 -9.92
CA PHE A 114 0.65 1.84 -10.37
C PHE A 114 0.96 3.08 -9.55
N TYR A 115 1.74 3.98 -10.12
CA TYR A 115 2.03 5.27 -9.50
C TYR A 115 0.85 6.20 -9.69
N ARG A 116 0.32 6.70 -8.59
CA ARG A 116 -0.84 7.59 -8.56
C ARG A 116 -0.41 8.96 -8.05
N GLU A 117 -1.09 9.98 -8.56
CA GLU A 117 -0.86 11.35 -8.12
C GLU A 117 -1.26 11.54 -6.65
N PHE A 118 -0.47 12.35 -5.93
CA PHE A 118 -0.82 12.74 -4.56
C PHE A 118 -2.24 13.32 -4.52
N PRO A 119 -3.10 12.98 -3.54
CA PRO A 119 -2.76 12.31 -2.29
C PRO A 119 -2.85 10.76 -2.30
N HIS A 120 -3.06 10.15 -3.44
CA HIS A 120 -3.24 8.72 -3.54
C HIS A 120 -1.92 7.96 -3.35
N ARG A 121 -2.02 6.79 -2.74
CA ARG A 121 -0.86 5.91 -2.59
C ARG A 121 -0.65 5.11 -3.87
N SER A 122 0.60 4.81 -4.18
CA SER A 122 0.92 3.83 -5.21
C SER A 122 0.40 2.45 -4.81
N ILE A 123 -0.05 1.68 -5.79
CA ILE A 123 -0.46 0.30 -5.61
C ILE A 123 0.55 -0.58 -6.32
N GLN A 124 1.03 -1.60 -5.65
CA GLN A 124 1.98 -2.55 -6.21
C GLN A 124 1.40 -3.96 -6.19
N VAL A 125 1.36 -4.62 -7.33
CA VAL A 125 0.98 -6.03 -7.44
C VAL A 125 2.27 -6.85 -7.55
N VAL A 126 2.54 -7.68 -6.57
CA VAL A 126 3.71 -8.58 -6.56
C VAL A 126 3.44 -9.75 -7.50
N THR A 127 4.34 -9.96 -8.48
CA THR A 127 4.15 -10.95 -9.54
C THR A 127 4.50 -12.38 -9.13
N ARG A 128 5.18 -12.55 -7.99
CA ARG A 128 5.40 -13.89 -7.42
C ARG A 128 4.07 -14.50 -6.98
N LEU A 129 3.83 -15.75 -7.34
CA LEU A 129 2.68 -16.51 -6.90
C LEU A 129 2.98 -17.24 -5.60
N TYR A 130 2.02 -17.20 -4.68
CA TYR A 130 2.10 -17.83 -3.37
C TYR A 130 1.03 -18.90 -3.24
N LYS A 131 1.26 -19.90 -2.39
CA LYS A 131 0.29 -20.97 -2.14
C LYS A 131 -0.82 -20.54 -1.18
N SER A 132 -0.50 -19.66 -0.24
CA SER A 132 -1.43 -19.25 0.82
C SER A 132 -1.07 -17.89 1.41
N PRO A 133 -2.01 -17.23 2.12
CA PRO A 133 -1.72 -16.03 2.92
C PRO A 133 -0.60 -16.25 3.94
N SER A 134 -0.51 -17.44 4.52
CA SER A 134 0.54 -17.75 5.50
C SER A 134 1.93 -17.72 4.87
N GLU A 135 2.09 -18.22 3.64
CA GLU A 135 3.36 -18.13 2.93
C GLU A 135 3.79 -16.69 2.68
N ILE A 136 2.83 -15.83 2.32
CA ILE A 136 3.08 -14.39 2.13
C ILE A 136 3.58 -13.76 3.45
N LEU A 137 2.83 -13.96 4.54
CA LEU A 137 3.13 -13.34 5.81
C LEU A 137 4.42 -13.85 6.44
N LEU A 138 4.73 -15.13 6.26
CA LEU A 138 5.99 -15.72 6.74
C LEU A 138 7.21 -15.21 5.95
N GLY A 139 7.01 -14.72 4.74
CA GLY A 139 8.08 -14.16 3.90
C GLY A 139 8.58 -12.80 4.35
N PHE A 140 7.84 -12.07 5.18
CA PHE A 140 8.29 -10.78 5.71
C PHE A 140 9.38 -10.96 6.77
N ASP A 141 10.39 -10.10 6.74
CA ASP A 141 11.51 -10.09 7.68
C ASP A 141 11.17 -9.36 8.99
N LEU A 142 10.37 -8.30 8.93
CA LEU A 142 9.92 -7.57 10.11
C LEU A 142 8.67 -8.20 10.73
N ASP A 143 8.73 -8.51 12.01
CA ASP A 143 7.60 -9.08 12.75
C ASP A 143 6.33 -8.24 12.66
N SER A 144 6.47 -6.92 12.79
CA SER A 144 5.35 -5.99 12.71
C SER A 144 4.71 -5.89 11.31
N ALA A 145 5.40 -6.33 10.25
CA ALA A 145 4.91 -6.31 8.88
C ALA A 145 4.13 -7.58 8.50
N CYS A 146 4.14 -8.63 9.36
CA CYS A 146 3.48 -9.89 9.07
C CYS A 146 1.98 -9.85 9.36
N VAL A 147 1.33 -8.88 8.76
CA VAL A 147 -0.12 -8.65 8.81
C VAL A 147 -0.64 -8.38 7.41
N GLY A 148 -1.82 -8.89 7.10
CA GLY A 148 -2.47 -8.71 5.81
C GLY A 148 -3.98 -8.64 5.93
N TYR A 149 -4.62 -8.18 4.87
CA TYR A 149 -6.06 -8.01 4.74
C TYR A 149 -6.54 -8.61 3.42
N ASN A 150 -7.60 -9.40 3.45
CA ASN A 150 -8.15 -10.08 2.27
C ASN A 150 -9.44 -9.47 1.73
N GLY A 151 -9.79 -8.28 2.17
CA GLY A 151 -11.04 -7.62 1.81
C GLY A 151 -12.14 -7.74 2.88
N SER A 152 -12.06 -8.72 3.79
CA SER A 152 -13.02 -8.93 4.88
C SER A 152 -12.35 -9.10 6.24
N GLU A 153 -11.23 -9.80 6.29
CA GLU A 153 -10.56 -10.21 7.53
C GLU A 153 -9.09 -9.76 7.55
N VAL A 154 -8.61 -9.54 8.77
CA VAL A 154 -7.19 -9.25 9.02
C VAL A 154 -6.49 -10.50 9.51
N PHE A 155 -5.43 -10.89 8.84
CA PHE A 155 -4.56 -11.99 9.21
C PHE A 155 -3.27 -11.45 9.82
N CYS A 156 -2.77 -12.08 10.86
CA CYS A 156 -1.46 -11.74 11.39
C CYS A 156 -0.72 -12.99 11.91
N ALA A 157 0.59 -12.95 11.82
CA ALA A 157 1.42 -13.96 12.45
C ALA A 157 1.50 -13.73 13.97
N PRO A 158 1.68 -14.77 14.82
CA PRO A 158 1.84 -14.61 16.27
C PRO A 158 2.97 -13.64 16.65
N ARG A 159 4.05 -13.59 15.87
CA ARG A 159 5.17 -12.66 16.06
C ARG A 159 4.76 -11.19 15.87
N THR A 160 3.74 -10.91 15.04
CA THR A 160 3.18 -9.56 14.87
C THR A 160 2.47 -9.10 16.14
N ILE A 161 1.66 -9.97 16.74
CA ILE A 161 0.98 -9.67 18.01
C ILE A 161 2.00 -9.34 19.11
N ARG A 162 3.07 -10.14 19.20
CA ARG A 162 4.18 -9.86 20.11
C ARG A 162 4.81 -8.50 19.81
N ALA A 163 5.12 -8.22 18.54
CA ALA A 163 5.77 -6.97 18.15
C ALA A 163 4.91 -5.73 18.49
N PHE A 164 3.60 -5.81 18.34
CA PHE A 164 2.69 -4.73 18.73
C PHE A 164 2.61 -4.55 20.24
N ASN A 165 2.54 -5.64 21.00
CA ASN A 165 2.48 -5.58 22.46
C ASN A 165 3.77 -5.07 23.07
N THR A 166 4.91 -5.52 22.57
CA THR A 166 6.23 -5.14 23.09
C THR A 166 6.80 -3.88 22.44
N ARG A 167 6.22 -3.42 21.31
CA ARG A 167 6.73 -2.34 20.44
C ARG A 167 8.14 -2.61 19.91
N CYS A 168 8.52 -3.88 19.81
CA CYS A 168 9.84 -4.31 19.36
C CYS A 168 9.71 -5.39 18.28
N ASN A 169 10.53 -5.27 17.23
CA ASN A 169 10.75 -6.36 16.29
C ASN A 169 11.95 -7.19 16.79
N VAL A 170 11.88 -8.51 16.60
CA VAL A 170 13.03 -9.39 16.81
C VAL A 170 13.71 -9.61 15.48
N VAL A 171 15.00 -9.32 15.42
CA VAL A 171 15.80 -9.54 14.22
C VAL A 171 16.20 -11.00 14.15
N ASP A 172 15.80 -11.68 13.09
CA ASP A 172 16.19 -13.05 12.79
C ASP A 172 17.36 -13.02 11.78
N MET A 173 18.57 -13.25 12.27
CA MET A 173 19.80 -13.20 11.46
C MET A 173 19.87 -14.33 10.42
N THR A 174 19.02 -15.33 10.52
CA THR A 174 18.95 -16.44 9.52
C THR A 174 18.16 -16.02 8.27
N ARG A 175 17.37 -14.98 8.34
CA ARG A 175 16.61 -14.45 7.20
C ARG A 175 17.50 -13.54 6.36
N ARG A 176 17.55 -13.83 5.06
CA ARG A 176 18.48 -13.17 4.13
C ARG A 176 18.04 -11.77 3.68
N SER A 177 16.87 -11.29 4.06
CA SER A 177 16.44 -9.95 3.67
C SER A 177 17.06 -8.92 4.60
N LEU A 178 18.18 -8.35 4.17
CA LEU A 178 18.87 -7.25 4.82
C LEU A 178 18.51 -5.91 4.17
N SER A 179 17.28 -5.75 3.71
CA SER A 179 16.83 -4.56 2.97
C SER A 179 16.54 -3.35 3.86
N TYR A 180 16.91 -3.37 5.12
CA TYR A 180 16.68 -2.29 6.08
C TYR A 180 17.93 -1.81 6.73
#